data_28a1d164c057292a55910b6e7b5c3757
#
_entry.id   28a1d164c057292a55910b6e7b5c3757
#
_cell.length_a   1.000
_cell.length_b   1.000
_cell.length_c   1.000
_cell.angle_alpha   90.00
_cell.angle_beta   90.00
_cell.angle_gamma   90.00
#
_symmetry.space_group_name_H-M   'P 1'
#
loop_
_entity.id
_entity.type
_entity.pdbx_description
1 polymer ?
#
loop_
_entity_poly.entity_id
_entity_poly.type
_entity_poly.pdbx_seq_one_letter_code
_entity_poly.pdbx_strand_id
1 'polypeptide(L)'
;MSVDKKWVIFDLDGTLANIETRRKIAKKPDGKMDWEIFFADKLIEHDEPNEPVIKMAQALKASGYNIAILSGRSKSSKQVTAEWLKKHGVEYNILKMRPTSHPWKFMPDEELKLGWFNDLFAGDENRDEHEVVCVFDDRQKVVDMWREIGLTCMQVAPGDF
;
A
#
# COMPACT_ATOMS: atom_id res chain seq x y z
N MET A 1 -3.83 22.12 15.39
CA MET A 1 -2.83 21.15 14.91
C MET A 1 -2.58 21.39 13.42
N SER A 2 -1.34 21.50 13.01
CA SER A 2 -1.02 21.73 11.59
C SER A 2 -1.29 20.47 10.77
N VAL A 3 -1.79 20.63 9.53
CA VAL A 3 -2.15 19.51 8.65
C VAL A 3 -0.92 18.69 8.27
N ASP A 4 0.26 19.27 8.25
CA ASP A 4 1.54 18.64 7.94
C ASP A 4 1.97 17.51 8.91
N LYS A 5 1.32 17.42 10.08
CA LYS A 5 1.49 16.30 11.02
C LYS A 5 0.44 15.19 10.86
N LYS A 6 -0.49 15.34 9.93
CA LYS A 6 -1.54 14.36 9.66
C LYS A 6 -1.21 13.52 8.43
N TRP A 7 -1.33 12.22 8.61
CA TRP A 7 -0.98 11.22 7.62
C TRP A 7 -2.18 10.42 7.16
N VAL A 8 -2.16 10.05 5.89
CA VAL A 8 -3.07 9.03 5.33
C VAL A 8 -2.22 7.92 4.73
N ILE A 9 -2.57 6.69 5.04
CA ILE A 9 -1.87 5.51 4.54
C ILE A 9 -2.66 4.92 3.37
N PHE A 10 -1.96 4.63 2.28
CA PHE A 10 -2.51 3.92 1.12
C PHE A 10 -1.76 2.61 0.88
N ASP A 11 -2.51 1.54 0.65
CA ASP A 11 -1.99 0.35 0.00
C ASP A 11 -1.84 0.62 -1.51
N LEU A 12 -1.14 -0.25 -2.21
CA LEU A 12 -0.86 -0.09 -3.63
C LEU A 12 -1.65 -1.09 -4.49
N ASP A 13 -1.34 -2.38 -4.39
CA ASP A 13 -2.00 -3.42 -5.19
C ASP A 13 -3.43 -3.66 -4.74
N GLY A 14 -4.39 -3.47 -5.65
CA GLY A 14 -5.82 -3.56 -5.35
C GLY A 14 -6.41 -2.29 -4.76
N THR A 15 -5.60 -1.29 -4.47
CA THR A 15 -6.03 0.01 -3.91
C THR A 15 -5.77 1.15 -4.90
N LEU A 16 -4.53 1.57 -5.09
CA LEU A 16 -4.15 2.57 -6.11
C LEU A 16 -4.05 1.95 -7.51
N ALA A 17 -3.59 0.72 -7.61
CA ALA A 17 -3.43 -0.02 -8.86
C ALA A 17 -4.47 -1.12 -8.99
N ASN A 18 -5.08 -1.22 -10.17
CA ASN A 18 -5.95 -2.34 -10.53
C ASN A 18 -5.06 -3.52 -10.96
N ILE A 19 -5.11 -4.60 -10.22
CA ILE A 19 -4.24 -5.77 -10.40
C ILE A 19 -4.93 -6.95 -11.13
N GLU A 20 -6.13 -6.75 -11.63
CA GLU A 20 -6.92 -7.86 -12.21
C GLU A 20 -6.25 -8.50 -13.42
N THR A 21 -5.62 -7.70 -14.28
CA THR A 21 -4.88 -8.24 -15.44
C THR A 21 -3.71 -9.11 -14.98
N ARG A 22 -2.92 -8.65 -14.00
CA ARG A 22 -1.81 -9.45 -13.45
C ARG A 22 -2.31 -10.73 -12.78
N ARG A 23 -3.41 -10.67 -12.04
CA ARG A 23 -4.01 -11.85 -11.41
C ARG A 23 -4.39 -12.90 -12.44
N LYS A 24 -5.00 -12.49 -13.53
CA LYS A 24 -5.39 -13.41 -14.63
C LYS A 24 -4.17 -14.05 -15.28
N ILE A 25 -3.15 -13.26 -15.58
CA ILE A 25 -1.93 -13.76 -16.24
C ILE A 25 -1.14 -14.71 -15.32
N ALA A 26 -1.04 -14.38 -14.04
CA ALA A 26 -0.25 -15.15 -13.09
C ALA A 26 -0.95 -16.36 -12.49
N LYS A 27 -2.25 -16.53 -12.75
CA LYS A 27 -3.03 -17.65 -12.23
C LYS A 27 -2.66 -18.96 -12.95
N LYS A 28 -2.23 -19.96 -12.19
CA LYS A 28 -1.92 -21.29 -12.69
C LYS A 28 -3.18 -22.12 -12.93
N PRO A 29 -3.09 -23.21 -13.74
CA PRO A 29 -4.23 -24.12 -13.97
C PRO A 29 -4.82 -24.72 -12.67
N ASP A 30 -4.02 -24.90 -11.63
CA ASP A 30 -4.43 -25.39 -10.31
C ASP A 30 -5.12 -24.33 -9.43
N GLY A 31 -5.27 -23.11 -9.95
CA GLY A 31 -5.87 -21.99 -9.24
C GLY A 31 -4.93 -21.21 -8.35
N LYS A 32 -3.69 -21.66 -8.16
CA LYS A 32 -2.68 -20.97 -7.36
C LYS A 32 -2.05 -19.81 -8.14
N MET A 33 -1.52 -18.85 -7.41
CA MET A 33 -0.84 -17.69 -7.99
C MET A 33 0.63 -18.01 -8.25
N ASP A 34 1.13 -17.68 -9.45
CA ASP A 34 2.56 -17.60 -9.71
C ASP A 34 3.03 -16.20 -9.31
N TRP A 35 3.62 -16.11 -8.14
CA TRP A 35 4.03 -14.82 -7.58
C TRP A 35 5.18 -14.16 -8.33
N GLU A 36 6.03 -14.94 -8.98
CA GLU A 36 7.12 -14.40 -9.79
C GLU A 36 6.56 -13.67 -11.03
N ILE A 37 5.57 -14.28 -11.69
CA ILE A 37 4.86 -13.63 -12.81
C ILE A 37 4.05 -12.44 -12.30
N PHE A 38 3.32 -12.60 -11.20
CA PHE A 38 2.46 -11.55 -10.64
C PHE A 38 3.26 -10.27 -10.32
N PHE A 39 4.47 -10.40 -9.80
CA PHE A 39 5.32 -9.27 -9.45
C PHE A 39 6.37 -8.93 -10.51
N ALA A 40 6.22 -9.45 -11.74
CA ALA A 40 7.12 -9.09 -12.83
C ALA A 40 6.99 -7.60 -13.19
N ASP A 41 8.12 -6.90 -13.32
CA ASP A 41 8.15 -5.47 -13.60
C ASP A 41 7.41 -5.09 -14.87
N LYS A 42 7.47 -5.93 -15.91
CA LYS A 42 6.74 -5.74 -17.17
C LYS A 42 5.22 -5.70 -16.98
N LEU A 43 4.69 -6.46 -16.03
CA LEU A 43 3.26 -6.44 -15.74
C LEU A 43 2.89 -5.26 -14.85
N ILE A 44 3.73 -4.94 -13.87
CA ILE A 44 3.52 -3.81 -12.95
C ILE A 44 3.43 -2.49 -13.72
N GLU A 45 4.32 -2.26 -14.67
CA GLU A 45 4.36 -0.99 -15.42
C GLU A 45 3.08 -0.73 -16.25
N HIS A 46 2.34 -1.78 -16.58
CA HIS A 46 1.11 -1.71 -17.36
C HIS A 46 -0.18 -1.80 -16.53
N ASP A 47 -0.07 -1.78 -15.21
CA ASP A 47 -1.26 -1.76 -14.36
C ASP A 47 -2.14 -0.55 -14.67
N GLU A 48 -3.44 -0.78 -14.77
CA GLU A 48 -4.39 0.31 -14.86
C GLU A 48 -4.52 1.02 -13.50
N PRO A 49 -4.60 2.35 -13.48
CA PRO A 49 -4.86 3.07 -12.23
C PRO A 49 -6.29 2.85 -11.76
N ASN A 50 -6.47 2.72 -10.45
CA ASN A 50 -7.79 2.78 -9.84
C ASN A 50 -8.14 4.25 -9.63
N GLU A 51 -8.73 4.87 -10.64
CA GLU A 51 -8.95 6.31 -10.70
C GLU A 51 -9.65 6.92 -9.47
N PRO A 52 -10.72 6.34 -8.90
CA PRO A 52 -11.34 6.91 -7.71
C PRO A 52 -10.39 7.01 -6.52
N VAL A 53 -9.54 6.03 -6.31
CA VAL A 53 -8.58 6.02 -5.18
C VAL A 53 -7.41 6.97 -5.49
N ILE A 54 -6.93 6.99 -6.73
CA ILE A 54 -5.91 7.96 -7.18
C ILE A 54 -6.37 9.40 -6.91
N LYS A 55 -7.62 9.70 -7.26
CA LYS A 55 -8.21 11.04 -7.03
C LYS A 55 -8.29 11.39 -5.55
N MET A 56 -8.61 10.42 -4.69
CA MET A 56 -8.60 10.62 -3.24
C MET A 56 -7.20 10.94 -2.74
N ALA A 57 -6.19 10.20 -3.18
CA ALA A 57 -4.80 10.45 -2.80
C ALA A 57 -4.34 11.84 -3.24
N GLN A 58 -4.67 12.24 -4.47
CA GLN A 58 -4.34 13.56 -5.01
C GLN A 58 -5.03 14.69 -4.22
N ALA A 59 -6.31 14.52 -3.91
CA ALA A 59 -7.07 15.53 -3.16
C ALA A 59 -6.54 15.71 -1.73
N LEU A 60 -6.22 14.62 -1.06
CA LEU A 60 -5.66 14.66 0.29
C LEU A 60 -4.27 15.29 0.30
N LYS A 61 -3.43 14.95 -0.67
CA LYS A 61 -2.10 15.58 -0.81
C LYS A 61 -2.22 17.08 -1.06
N ALA A 62 -3.11 17.49 -1.96
CA ALA A 62 -3.37 18.90 -2.26
C ALA A 62 -3.92 19.67 -1.04
N SER A 63 -4.62 18.99 -0.15
CA SER A 63 -5.14 19.57 1.11
C SER A 63 -4.09 19.62 2.23
N GLY A 64 -2.85 19.22 1.96
CA GLY A 64 -1.74 19.32 2.91
C GLY A 64 -1.48 18.08 3.75
N TYR A 65 -2.22 16.99 3.55
CA TYR A 65 -1.94 15.73 4.25
C TYR A 65 -0.66 15.08 3.73
N ASN A 66 0.08 14.43 4.61
CA ASN A 66 1.19 13.57 4.24
C ASN A 66 0.65 12.20 3.80
N ILE A 67 1.23 11.65 2.76
CA ILE A 67 0.84 10.37 2.19
C ILE A 67 1.95 9.34 2.43
N ALA A 68 1.60 8.23 3.07
CA ALA A 68 2.46 7.07 3.19
C ALA A 68 1.88 5.93 2.36
N ILE A 69 2.67 5.37 1.45
CA ILE A 69 2.30 4.18 0.68
C ILE A 69 3.05 3.00 1.30
N LEU A 70 2.28 2.00 1.78
CA LEU A 70 2.81 0.79 2.40
C LEU A 70 2.40 -0.41 1.54
N SER A 71 3.36 -1.00 0.84
CA SER A 71 3.10 -2.06 -0.14
C SER A 71 3.82 -3.36 0.20
N GLY A 72 3.12 -4.48 0.06
CA GLY A 72 3.72 -5.81 0.17
C GLY A 72 4.59 -6.20 -1.01
N ARG A 73 4.69 -5.38 -2.07
CA ARG A 73 5.60 -5.62 -3.19
C ARG A 73 7.05 -5.67 -2.73
N SER A 74 7.83 -6.55 -3.36
CA SER A 74 9.27 -6.59 -3.14
C SER A 74 9.95 -5.27 -3.47
N LYS A 75 10.91 -4.88 -2.65
CA LYS A 75 11.78 -3.72 -2.86
C LYS A 75 12.56 -3.78 -4.18
N SER A 76 12.70 -4.98 -4.76
CA SER A 76 13.31 -5.17 -6.07
C SER A 76 12.51 -4.48 -7.19
N SER A 77 11.22 -4.24 -7.00
CA SER A 77 10.34 -3.54 -7.94
C SER A 77 10.16 -2.05 -7.59
N LYS A 78 11.03 -1.47 -6.77
CA LYS A 78 10.88 -0.08 -6.31
C LYS A 78 10.94 0.93 -7.44
N GLN A 79 11.84 0.76 -8.39
CA GLN A 79 12.01 1.69 -9.50
C GLN A 79 10.75 1.74 -10.38
N VAL A 80 10.29 0.58 -10.86
CA VAL A 80 9.08 0.52 -11.70
C VAL A 80 7.85 1.03 -10.97
N THR A 81 7.76 0.76 -9.66
CA THR A 81 6.68 1.24 -8.80
C THR A 81 6.69 2.76 -8.67
N ALA A 82 7.84 3.35 -8.40
CA ALA A 82 7.98 4.81 -8.30
C ALA A 82 7.66 5.51 -9.63
N GLU A 83 8.11 4.95 -10.75
CA GLU A 83 7.81 5.45 -12.09
C GLU A 83 6.31 5.38 -12.40
N TRP A 84 5.65 4.28 -12.02
CA TRP A 84 4.21 4.10 -12.18
C TRP A 84 3.44 5.14 -11.38
N LEU A 85 3.80 5.35 -10.11
CA LEU A 85 3.17 6.36 -9.25
C LEU A 85 3.32 7.77 -9.82
N LYS A 86 4.51 8.11 -10.30
CA LYS A 86 4.78 9.39 -10.96
C LYS A 86 3.94 9.57 -12.22
N LYS A 87 3.89 8.54 -13.07
CA LYS A 87 3.11 8.54 -14.32
C LYS A 87 1.63 8.82 -14.06
N HIS A 88 1.07 8.27 -12.99
CA HIS A 88 -0.33 8.42 -12.64
C HIS A 88 -0.61 9.58 -11.66
N GLY A 89 0.37 10.43 -11.42
CA GLY A 89 0.20 11.67 -10.64
C GLY A 89 0.01 11.46 -9.15
N VAL A 90 0.53 10.38 -8.59
CA VAL A 90 0.47 10.10 -7.16
C VAL A 90 1.73 10.63 -6.48
N GLU A 91 1.60 11.70 -5.74
CA GLU A 91 2.65 12.23 -4.89
C GLU A 91 2.55 11.65 -3.49
N TYR A 92 3.69 11.33 -2.88
CA TYR A 92 3.76 10.73 -1.56
C TYR A 92 4.99 11.23 -0.80
N ASN A 93 4.95 11.09 0.53
CA ASN A 93 6.05 11.44 1.42
C ASN A 93 6.90 10.21 1.77
N ILE A 94 6.25 9.04 1.89
CA ILE A 94 6.90 7.77 2.24
C ILE A 94 6.39 6.67 1.30
N LEU A 95 7.31 5.86 0.82
CA LEU A 95 7.01 4.59 0.13
C LEU A 95 7.80 3.48 0.82
N LYS A 96 7.09 2.56 1.46
CA LYS A 96 7.66 1.34 2.06
C LYS A 96 7.29 0.14 1.22
N MET A 97 8.30 -0.66 0.90
CA MET A 97 8.16 -1.91 0.15
C MET A 97 8.87 -3.05 0.89
N ARG A 98 8.41 -4.27 0.65
CA ARG A 98 8.90 -5.48 1.33
C ARG A 98 10.40 -5.66 1.15
N PRO A 99 11.19 -5.78 2.23
CA PRO A 99 12.60 -6.13 2.13
C PRO A 99 12.80 -7.50 1.49
N THR A 100 13.92 -7.69 0.82
CA THR A 100 14.25 -8.94 0.13
C THR A 100 14.90 -9.99 1.03
N SER A 101 15.26 -9.61 2.26
CA SER A 101 15.91 -10.48 3.25
C SER A 101 14.93 -11.08 4.25
N HIS A 102 15.33 -12.18 4.90
CA HIS A 102 14.60 -12.74 6.04
C HIS A 102 14.67 -11.80 7.26
N PRO A 103 13.63 -11.78 8.13
CA PRO A 103 12.38 -12.56 8.02
C PRO A 103 11.29 -11.91 7.14
N TRP A 104 11.50 -10.71 6.65
CA TRP A 104 10.49 -9.89 5.99
C TRP A 104 10.02 -10.44 4.64
N LYS A 105 10.90 -11.16 3.93
CA LYS A 105 10.61 -11.68 2.59
C LYS A 105 9.32 -12.51 2.53
N PHE A 106 9.05 -13.30 3.55
CA PHE A 106 7.88 -14.18 3.62
C PHE A 106 6.89 -13.80 4.73
N MET A 107 7.08 -12.64 5.35
CA MET A 107 6.19 -12.17 6.41
C MET A 107 4.80 -11.88 5.84
N PRO A 108 3.69 -12.27 6.51
CA PRO A 108 2.36 -11.86 6.09
C PRO A 108 2.23 -10.33 6.00
N ASP A 109 1.45 -9.84 5.04
CA ASP A 109 1.30 -8.41 4.79
C ASP A 109 0.81 -7.64 6.02
N GLU A 110 -0.13 -8.20 6.77
CA GLU A 110 -0.66 -7.59 7.99
C GLU A 110 0.39 -7.41 9.07
N GLU A 111 1.30 -8.35 9.22
CA GLU A 111 2.42 -8.25 10.16
C GLU A 111 3.47 -7.25 9.69
N LEU A 112 3.79 -7.27 8.39
CA LEU A 112 4.75 -6.36 7.78
C LEU A 112 4.30 -4.91 7.91
N LYS A 113 3.05 -4.63 7.58
CA LYS A 113 2.47 -3.28 7.66
C LYS A 113 2.31 -2.80 9.09
N LEU A 114 1.95 -3.68 10.01
CA LEU A 114 1.90 -3.34 11.44
C LEU A 114 3.28 -2.94 11.97
N GLY A 115 4.33 -3.66 11.59
CA GLY A 115 5.70 -3.32 11.94
C GLY A 115 6.09 -1.93 11.46
N TRP A 116 5.79 -1.60 10.21
CA TRP A 116 6.04 -0.27 9.66
C TRP A 116 5.25 0.82 10.37
N PHE A 117 3.98 0.56 10.68
CA PHE A 117 3.15 1.50 11.42
C PHE A 117 3.76 1.81 12.80
N ASN A 118 4.19 0.80 13.53
CA ASN A 118 4.81 0.97 14.83
C ASN A 118 6.10 1.79 14.74
N ASP A 119 6.94 1.52 13.74
CA ASP A 119 8.20 2.23 13.55
C ASP A 119 7.99 3.70 13.13
N LEU A 120 7.00 3.98 12.30
CA LEU A 120 6.80 5.30 11.71
C LEU A 120 5.91 6.22 12.56
N PHE A 121 4.89 5.67 13.21
CA PHE A 121 3.81 6.47 13.78
C PHE A 121 3.50 6.19 15.26
N ALA A 122 3.85 5.03 15.80
CA ALA A 122 3.44 4.61 17.14
C ALA A 122 4.61 4.52 18.14
N GLY A 123 5.84 4.73 17.72
CA GLY A 123 7.00 4.79 18.62
C GLY A 123 6.89 5.95 19.60
N ASP A 124 7.46 5.80 20.79
CA ASP A 124 7.38 6.81 21.86
C ASP A 124 7.85 8.20 21.42
N GLU A 125 8.80 8.23 20.49
CA GLU A 125 9.35 9.47 19.93
C GLU A 125 8.39 10.18 18.95
N ASN A 126 7.41 9.45 18.41
CA ASN A 126 6.54 9.95 17.35
C ASN A 126 5.06 10.06 17.74
N ARG A 127 4.71 9.55 18.92
CA ARG A 127 3.31 9.37 19.34
C ARG A 127 2.50 10.67 19.39
N ASP A 128 3.12 11.77 19.73
CA ASP A 128 2.46 13.08 19.83
C ASP A 128 2.68 13.97 18.60
N GLU A 129 3.52 13.53 17.66
CA GLU A 129 3.90 14.34 16.51
C GLU A 129 3.15 13.98 15.23
N HIS A 130 2.70 12.71 15.10
CA HIS A 130 2.07 12.23 13.87
C HIS A 130 0.76 11.53 14.15
N GLU A 131 -0.29 12.00 13.51
CA GLU A 131 -1.62 11.38 13.55
C GLU A 131 -1.91 10.70 12.20
N VAL A 132 -2.26 9.41 12.23
CA VAL A 132 -2.80 8.72 11.05
C VAL A 132 -4.31 8.90 11.05
N VAL A 133 -4.81 9.67 10.10
CA VAL A 133 -6.24 10.03 9.99
C VAL A 133 -7.07 8.83 9.54
N CYS A 134 -6.62 8.14 8.51
CA CYS A 134 -7.27 6.94 7.98
C CYS A 134 -6.32 6.14 7.09
N VAL A 135 -6.77 4.94 6.72
CA VAL A 135 -6.06 4.03 5.83
C VAL A 135 -6.98 3.63 4.68
N PHE A 136 -6.44 3.52 3.47
CA PHE A 136 -7.12 2.92 2.31
C PHE A 136 -6.41 1.62 1.98
N ASP A 137 -7.14 0.51 2.03
CA ASP A 137 -6.62 -0.83 1.75
C ASP A 137 -7.76 -1.70 1.20
N ASP A 138 -7.46 -2.84 0.58
CA ASP A 138 -8.47 -3.74 0.04
C ASP A 138 -8.46 -5.12 0.71
N ARG A 139 -7.30 -5.62 1.11
CA ARG A 139 -7.14 -6.98 1.59
C ARG A 139 -7.71 -7.16 2.99
N GLN A 140 -8.67 -8.08 3.15
CA GLN A 140 -9.42 -8.25 4.41
C GLN A 140 -8.53 -8.42 5.64
N LYS A 141 -7.50 -9.26 5.55
CA LYS A 141 -6.58 -9.49 6.68
C LYS A 141 -5.86 -8.23 7.13
N VAL A 142 -5.49 -7.38 6.17
CA VAL A 142 -4.82 -6.11 6.44
C VAL A 142 -5.79 -5.08 6.96
N VAL A 143 -6.97 -4.98 6.37
CA VAL A 143 -8.07 -4.12 6.84
C VAL A 143 -8.43 -4.45 8.30
N ASP A 144 -8.57 -5.75 8.61
CA ASP A 144 -8.86 -6.20 9.96
C ASP A 144 -7.76 -5.76 10.95
N MET A 145 -6.50 -5.89 10.57
CA MET A 145 -5.38 -5.43 11.39
C MET A 145 -5.45 -3.93 11.66
N TRP A 146 -5.68 -3.10 10.63
CA TRP A 146 -5.80 -1.65 10.80
C TRP A 146 -6.93 -1.28 11.76
N ARG A 147 -8.09 -1.92 11.62
CA ARG A 147 -9.25 -1.68 12.48
C ARG A 147 -9.02 -2.16 13.91
N GLU A 148 -8.35 -3.28 14.09
CA GLU A 148 -8.00 -3.85 15.39
C GLU A 148 -7.11 -2.94 16.23
N ILE A 149 -6.17 -2.24 15.60
CA ILE A 149 -5.32 -1.26 16.30
C ILE A 149 -5.98 0.12 16.45
N GLY A 150 -7.26 0.25 16.09
CA GLY A 150 -8.05 1.45 16.33
C GLY A 150 -8.06 2.48 15.20
N LEU A 151 -7.54 2.15 14.02
CA LEU A 151 -7.55 3.06 12.87
C LEU A 151 -8.83 2.92 12.06
N THR A 152 -9.29 4.03 11.49
CA THR A 152 -10.34 4.00 10.47
C THR A 152 -9.72 3.50 9.17
N CYS A 153 -10.19 2.36 8.68
CA CYS A 153 -9.78 1.82 7.40
C CYS A 153 -10.94 1.81 6.42
N MET A 154 -10.73 2.49 5.30
CA MET A 154 -11.66 2.51 4.17
C MET A 154 -11.29 1.37 3.23
N GLN A 155 -12.10 0.32 3.25
CA GLN A 155 -11.89 -0.83 2.39
C GLN A 155 -12.45 -0.54 1.00
N VAL A 156 -11.55 -0.44 0.02
CA VAL A 156 -11.89 0.06 -1.33
C VAL A 156 -12.45 -1.02 -2.25
N ALA A 157 -12.23 -2.28 -1.93
CA ALA A 157 -12.70 -3.42 -2.71
C ALA A 157 -12.73 -4.69 -1.83
N PRO A 158 -13.49 -5.74 -2.21
CA PRO A 158 -13.40 -7.04 -1.53
C PRO A 158 -12.00 -7.63 -1.65
N GLY A 159 -11.49 -8.22 -0.57
CA GLY A 159 -10.12 -8.71 -0.53
C GLY A 159 -9.92 -9.95 0.33
N ASP A 160 -10.70 -10.99 0.08
CA ASP A 160 -10.69 -12.26 0.83
C ASP A 160 -9.54 -13.20 0.44
N PHE A 161 -8.46 -12.69 -0.02
CA PHE A 161 -7.30 -13.48 -0.46
C PHE A 161 -6.07 -13.30 0.40
#